data_94d103d64106b9bb960dbaab8ee2d800
#
_entry.id   94d103d64106b9bb960dbaab8ee2d800
#
_cell.length_a   1.000
_cell.length_b   1.000
_cell.length_c   1.000
_cell.angle_alpha   90.00
_cell.angle_beta   90.00
_cell.angle_gamma   90.00
#
_symmetry.space_group_name_H-M   'P 1'
#
loop_
_entity.id
_entity.type
_entity.pdbx_description
1 polymer ?
#
loop_
_entity_poly.entity_id
_entity_poly.type
_entity_poly.pdbx_seq_one_letter_code
_entity_poly.pdbx_strand_id
1 'polypeptide(L)'
;MAVAATQPREALASATGTAVDDLRLGIVGAGKFGTTLARAAVAAGYAVAISGSGAPDDIALTVDVLAPGATAATTEEVVRHADVIVLAVPTHRFRELSPDLFARKILIDAMNYWEPVDGDDPELAAAADGTSKVVQDHFPSARVVKSLNQLGYHQLEDNQRPKGAPDRIAIGAAGDDRLAVAKVKRLLDRLGFDPVDAGPLKNGLALEPDGSPIAITYSADQLSKLVSR
;
A
#
# COMPACT_ATOMS: atom_id res chain seq x y z
N MET A 1 -25.44 -6.82 -31.17
CA MET A 1 -25.72 -5.95 -29.99
C MET A 1 -24.37 -5.57 -29.39
N ALA A 2 -23.98 -4.32 -29.57
CA ALA A 2 -22.68 -3.82 -29.06
C ALA A 2 -22.86 -3.55 -27.57
N VAL A 3 -22.11 -4.27 -26.72
CA VAL A 3 -21.98 -3.93 -25.29
C VAL A 3 -21.10 -2.67 -25.26
N ALA A 4 -21.69 -1.55 -24.86
CA ALA A 4 -20.99 -0.30 -24.68
C ALA A 4 -19.96 -0.51 -23.56
N ALA A 5 -18.67 -0.47 -23.89
CA ALA A 5 -17.60 -0.41 -22.91
C ALA A 5 -17.77 0.91 -22.14
N THR A 6 -18.17 0.82 -20.88
CA THR A 6 -18.24 1.97 -19.97
C THR A 6 -16.84 2.55 -19.83
N GLN A 7 -16.68 3.82 -20.12
CA GLN A 7 -15.34 4.45 -20.11
C GLN A 7 -14.77 4.40 -18.68
N PRO A 8 -13.46 4.16 -18.49
CA PRO A 8 -12.82 4.06 -17.16
C PRO A 8 -13.09 5.26 -16.24
N ARG A 9 -13.31 6.44 -16.82
CA ARG A 9 -13.62 7.68 -16.08
C ARG A 9 -14.95 7.65 -15.33
N GLU A 10 -15.98 6.99 -15.90
CA GLU A 10 -17.30 6.91 -15.26
C GLU A 10 -17.32 5.85 -14.17
N ALA A 11 -16.53 4.77 -14.32
CA ALA A 11 -16.40 3.71 -13.31
C ALA A 11 -15.75 4.22 -12.01
N LEU A 12 -14.73 5.10 -12.11
CA LEU A 12 -14.08 5.72 -10.94
C LEU A 12 -14.98 6.73 -10.20
N ALA A 13 -15.96 7.33 -10.91
CA ALA A 13 -16.89 8.29 -10.32
C ALA A 13 -18.15 7.64 -9.71
N SER A 14 -18.52 6.42 -10.12
CA SER A 14 -19.79 5.79 -9.76
C SER A 14 -19.72 4.77 -8.62
N ALA A 15 -18.53 4.51 -8.05
CA ALA A 15 -18.39 3.64 -6.86
C ALA A 15 -18.92 4.34 -5.60
N THR A 16 -20.23 4.63 -5.55
CA THR A 16 -20.93 5.10 -4.36
C THR A 16 -21.38 3.91 -3.52
N GLY A 17 -20.46 3.32 -2.78
CA GLY A 17 -20.77 2.44 -1.66
C GLY A 17 -21.20 3.28 -0.45
N THR A 18 -22.25 2.89 0.23
CA THR A 18 -22.80 3.55 1.43
C THR A 18 -21.74 3.85 2.48
N ALA A 19 -21.60 5.14 2.78
CA ALA A 19 -20.59 5.77 3.62
C ALA A 19 -20.38 5.12 5.00
N VAL A 20 -19.14 4.67 5.26
CA VAL A 20 -18.54 4.70 6.61
C VAL A 20 -17.14 5.33 6.57
N ASP A 21 -16.45 5.31 5.46
CA ASP A 21 -15.31 6.16 5.10
C ASP A 21 -15.27 6.19 3.57
N ASP A 22 -15.58 7.32 2.95
CA ASP A 22 -15.51 7.52 1.49
C ASP A 22 -14.05 7.51 0.95
N LEU A 23 -13.15 6.79 1.65
CA LEU A 23 -11.74 6.71 1.30
C LEU A 23 -11.57 5.89 0.02
N ARG A 24 -11.03 6.52 -0.99
CA ARG A 24 -10.66 5.88 -2.26
C ARG A 24 -9.20 5.45 -2.18
N LEU A 25 -8.96 4.15 -2.39
CA LEU A 25 -7.63 3.58 -2.34
C LEU A 25 -7.05 3.47 -3.75
N GLY A 26 -5.87 4.03 -3.94
CA GLY A 26 -5.07 3.84 -5.15
C GLY A 26 -3.94 2.84 -4.90
N ILE A 27 -3.69 1.95 -5.84
CA ILE A 27 -2.57 1.01 -5.77
C ILE A 27 -1.73 1.20 -7.02
N VAL A 28 -0.47 1.56 -6.84
CA VAL A 28 0.52 1.66 -7.91
C VAL A 28 1.37 0.39 -7.88
N GLY A 29 1.12 -0.49 -8.85
CA GLY A 29 1.74 -1.81 -8.96
C GLY A 29 0.71 -2.94 -8.99
N ALA A 30 0.48 -3.52 -10.17
CA ALA A 30 -0.47 -4.62 -10.39
C ALA A 30 0.19 -6.02 -10.33
N GLY A 31 1.23 -6.16 -9.50
CA GLY A 31 1.88 -7.43 -9.19
C GLY A 31 1.07 -8.27 -8.21
N LYS A 32 1.63 -9.42 -7.76
CA LYS A 32 0.97 -10.34 -6.81
C LYS A 32 0.50 -9.63 -5.54
N PHE A 33 1.35 -8.79 -4.94
CA PHE A 33 0.99 -8.05 -3.72
C PHE A 33 -0.11 -7.02 -4.00
N GLY A 34 0.03 -6.20 -5.04
CA GLY A 34 -0.94 -5.15 -5.37
C GLY A 34 -2.33 -5.70 -5.70
N THR A 35 -2.43 -6.78 -6.47
CA THR A 35 -3.72 -7.41 -6.81
C THR A 35 -4.37 -8.10 -5.61
N THR A 36 -3.56 -8.73 -4.73
CA THR A 36 -4.06 -9.30 -3.47
C THR A 36 -4.57 -8.22 -2.53
N LEU A 37 -3.84 -7.11 -2.39
CA LEU A 37 -4.28 -5.96 -1.59
C LEU A 37 -5.55 -5.32 -2.17
N ALA A 38 -5.62 -5.18 -3.50
CA ALA A 38 -6.81 -4.65 -4.18
C ALA A 38 -8.05 -5.50 -3.87
N ARG A 39 -7.95 -6.83 -3.98
CA ARG A 39 -9.03 -7.76 -3.63
C ARG A 39 -9.46 -7.63 -2.17
N ALA A 40 -8.49 -7.59 -1.24
CA ALA A 40 -8.75 -7.43 0.19
C ALA A 40 -9.45 -6.09 0.49
N ALA A 41 -9.01 -5.01 -0.13
CA ALA A 41 -9.57 -3.68 0.04
C ALA A 41 -10.99 -3.57 -0.53
N VAL A 42 -11.27 -4.15 -1.71
CA VAL A 42 -12.62 -4.24 -2.26
C VAL A 42 -13.54 -5.04 -1.33
N ALA A 43 -13.08 -6.19 -0.82
CA ALA A 43 -13.84 -6.99 0.15
C ALA A 43 -14.11 -6.23 1.46
N ALA A 44 -13.19 -5.35 1.86
CA ALA A 44 -13.35 -4.45 3.00
C ALA A 44 -14.25 -3.22 2.69
N GLY A 45 -14.77 -3.09 1.46
CA GLY A 45 -15.71 -2.05 1.04
C GLY A 45 -15.07 -0.74 0.60
N TYR A 46 -13.81 -0.74 0.19
CA TYR A 46 -13.15 0.41 -0.41
C TYR A 46 -13.39 0.49 -1.92
N ALA A 47 -13.51 1.70 -2.45
CA ALA A 47 -13.35 1.93 -3.88
C ALA A 47 -11.85 1.86 -4.22
N VAL A 48 -11.46 0.94 -5.12
CA VAL A 48 -10.07 0.65 -5.43
C VAL A 48 -9.79 0.89 -6.90
N ALA A 49 -8.73 1.67 -7.19
CA ALA A 49 -8.13 1.77 -8.50
C ALA A 49 -6.69 1.26 -8.45
N ILE A 50 -6.26 0.55 -9.48
CA ILE A 50 -4.93 -0.06 -9.55
C ILE A 50 -4.28 0.21 -10.90
N SER A 51 -2.98 0.51 -10.90
CA SER A 51 -2.19 0.70 -12.13
C SER A 51 -1.04 -0.29 -12.21
N GLY A 52 -0.72 -0.68 -13.44
CA GLY A 52 0.51 -1.38 -13.79
C GLY A 52 1.57 -0.43 -14.34
N SER A 53 2.58 -1.01 -15.01
CA SER A 53 3.65 -0.25 -15.68
C SER A 53 3.28 0.19 -17.11
N GLY A 54 2.20 -0.35 -17.67
CA GLY A 54 1.73 -0.07 -19.03
C GLY A 54 0.33 0.55 -19.05
N ALA A 55 -0.35 0.38 -20.18
CA ALA A 55 -1.73 0.83 -20.33
C ALA A 55 -2.69 0.04 -19.43
N PRO A 56 -3.84 0.62 -19.03
CA PRO A 56 -4.84 -0.09 -18.24
C PRO A 56 -5.30 -1.41 -18.87
N ASP A 57 -5.41 -1.47 -20.20
CA ASP A 57 -5.82 -2.65 -20.93
C ASP A 57 -4.86 -3.84 -20.75
N ASP A 58 -3.56 -3.56 -20.52
CA ASP A 58 -2.54 -4.61 -20.30
C ASP A 58 -2.77 -5.39 -19.02
N ILE A 59 -3.44 -4.79 -18.04
CA ILE A 59 -3.72 -5.40 -16.74
C ILE A 59 -5.22 -5.66 -16.49
N ALA A 60 -6.10 -5.23 -17.39
CA ALA A 60 -7.55 -5.28 -17.20
C ALA A 60 -8.04 -6.70 -16.85
N LEU A 61 -7.66 -7.70 -17.64
CA LEU A 61 -8.03 -9.10 -17.40
C LEU A 61 -7.47 -9.62 -16.08
N THR A 62 -6.23 -9.25 -15.75
CA THR A 62 -5.61 -9.65 -14.46
C THR A 62 -6.37 -9.05 -13.28
N VAL A 63 -6.76 -7.79 -13.39
CA VAL A 63 -7.53 -7.09 -12.33
C VAL A 63 -8.92 -7.70 -12.20
N ASP A 64 -9.62 -7.95 -13.31
CA ASP A 64 -10.96 -8.56 -13.29
C ASP A 64 -10.97 -9.95 -12.63
N VAL A 65 -9.91 -10.74 -12.84
CA VAL A 65 -9.81 -12.10 -12.31
C VAL A 65 -9.28 -12.11 -10.86
N LEU A 66 -8.22 -11.34 -10.56
CA LEU A 66 -7.52 -11.43 -9.27
C LEU A 66 -8.03 -10.42 -8.23
N ALA A 67 -8.65 -9.33 -8.67
CA ALA A 67 -9.18 -8.28 -7.78
C ALA A 67 -10.55 -7.79 -8.28
N PRO A 68 -11.56 -8.68 -8.40
CA PRO A 68 -12.88 -8.30 -8.92
C PRO A 68 -13.47 -7.14 -8.11
N GLY A 69 -13.94 -6.11 -8.81
CA GLY A 69 -14.45 -4.87 -8.22
C GLY A 69 -13.41 -3.74 -8.11
N ALA A 70 -12.12 -4.01 -8.32
CA ALA A 70 -11.13 -2.96 -8.54
C ALA A 70 -11.17 -2.46 -9.99
N THR A 71 -10.73 -1.22 -10.22
CA THR A 71 -10.69 -0.60 -11.56
C THR A 71 -9.24 -0.46 -12.02
N ALA A 72 -8.91 -1.05 -13.16
CA ALA A 72 -7.63 -0.81 -13.83
C ALA A 72 -7.61 0.61 -14.42
N ALA A 73 -6.55 1.38 -14.17
CA ALA A 73 -6.42 2.75 -14.62
C ALA A 73 -4.94 3.12 -14.81
N THR A 74 -4.66 4.26 -15.43
CA THR A 74 -3.28 4.80 -15.49
C THR A 74 -2.82 5.23 -14.10
N THR A 75 -1.52 5.31 -13.88
CA THR A 75 -0.97 5.79 -12.60
C THR A 75 -1.46 7.21 -12.29
N GLU A 76 -1.55 8.08 -13.27
CA GLU A 76 -2.06 9.45 -13.12
C GLU A 76 -3.53 9.47 -12.67
N GLU A 77 -4.37 8.61 -13.23
CA GLU A 77 -5.78 8.50 -12.84
C GLU A 77 -5.93 7.92 -11.44
N VAL A 78 -5.19 6.85 -11.12
CA VAL A 78 -5.14 6.26 -9.77
C VAL A 78 -4.79 7.32 -8.75
N VAL A 79 -3.68 8.04 -8.94
CA VAL A 79 -3.20 9.03 -7.96
C VAL A 79 -4.13 10.24 -7.88
N ARG A 80 -4.68 10.70 -9.01
CA ARG A 80 -5.59 11.85 -9.03
C ARG A 80 -6.85 11.60 -8.21
N HIS A 81 -7.43 10.42 -8.29
CA HIS A 81 -8.71 10.08 -7.67
C HIS A 81 -8.58 9.49 -6.26
N ALA A 82 -7.42 8.96 -5.89
CA ALA A 82 -7.21 8.34 -4.59
C ALA A 82 -6.98 9.36 -3.47
N ASP A 83 -7.43 9.00 -2.26
CA ASP A 83 -7.17 9.73 -1.02
C ASP A 83 -5.93 9.16 -0.30
N VAL A 84 -5.71 7.86 -0.43
CA VAL A 84 -4.54 7.12 0.03
C VAL A 84 -4.00 6.28 -1.12
N ILE A 85 -2.69 6.29 -1.31
CA ILE A 85 -2.02 5.55 -2.37
C ILE A 85 -1.06 4.55 -1.75
N VAL A 86 -1.02 3.34 -2.27
CA VAL A 86 -0.04 2.31 -1.90
C VAL A 86 0.96 2.12 -3.03
N LEU A 87 2.25 2.30 -2.73
CA LEU A 87 3.33 1.89 -3.62
C LEU A 87 3.61 0.39 -3.43
N ALA A 88 3.27 -0.39 -4.44
CA ALA A 88 3.44 -1.84 -4.52
C ALA A 88 4.27 -2.25 -5.75
N VAL A 89 5.25 -1.42 -6.08
CA VAL A 89 6.21 -1.65 -7.18
C VAL A 89 7.52 -2.23 -6.64
N PRO A 90 8.36 -2.85 -7.48
CA PRO A 90 9.74 -3.12 -7.10
C PRO A 90 10.45 -1.83 -6.66
N THR A 91 11.25 -1.89 -5.59
CA THR A 91 11.76 -0.67 -4.94
C THR A 91 12.59 0.18 -5.88
N HIS A 92 13.41 -0.42 -6.75
CA HIS A 92 14.21 0.32 -7.74
C HIS A 92 13.38 1.18 -8.71
N ARG A 93 12.05 0.95 -8.81
CA ARG A 93 11.18 1.63 -9.78
C ARG A 93 10.44 2.85 -9.24
N PHE A 94 10.43 3.10 -7.92
CA PHE A 94 9.68 4.26 -7.41
C PHE A 94 10.20 5.60 -7.95
N ARG A 95 11.49 5.67 -8.32
CA ARG A 95 12.11 6.88 -8.90
C ARG A 95 11.63 7.20 -10.32
N GLU A 96 10.99 6.25 -11.01
CA GLU A 96 10.35 6.47 -12.32
C GLU A 96 9.05 7.27 -12.20
N LEU A 97 8.50 7.37 -10.99
CA LEU A 97 7.25 8.06 -10.73
C LEU A 97 7.50 9.55 -10.48
N SER A 98 6.73 10.41 -11.16
CA SER A 98 6.85 11.86 -11.01
C SER A 98 6.45 12.32 -9.61
N PRO A 99 7.32 12.98 -8.84
CA PRO A 99 7.01 13.44 -7.48
C PRO A 99 5.82 14.39 -7.39
N ASP A 100 5.65 15.26 -8.37
CA ASP A 100 4.59 16.27 -8.40
C ASP A 100 3.19 15.65 -8.44
N LEU A 101 3.08 14.46 -9.04
CA LEU A 101 1.82 13.73 -9.12
C LEU A 101 1.30 13.37 -7.73
N PHE A 102 2.21 13.06 -6.79
CA PHE A 102 1.88 12.62 -5.42
C PHE A 102 1.79 13.76 -4.41
N ALA A 103 1.89 15.01 -4.86
CA ALA A 103 1.86 16.16 -3.96
C ALA A 103 0.61 16.17 -3.06
N ARG A 104 0.82 16.31 -1.76
CA ARG A 104 -0.20 16.32 -0.68
C ARG A 104 -1.00 15.03 -0.51
N LYS A 105 -0.64 13.95 -1.20
CA LYS A 105 -1.25 12.64 -1.03
C LYS A 105 -0.68 11.92 0.20
N ILE A 106 -1.46 10.99 0.77
CA ILE A 106 -0.95 10.00 1.71
C ILE A 106 -0.41 8.86 0.87
N LEU A 107 0.85 8.53 1.11
CA LEU A 107 1.58 7.54 0.32
C LEU A 107 2.07 6.43 1.25
N ILE A 108 1.45 5.26 1.17
CA ILE A 108 1.91 4.08 1.90
C ILE A 108 3.06 3.47 1.11
N ASP A 109 4.23 3.43 1.73
CA ASP A 109 5.37 2.68 1.24
C ASP A 109 5.27 1.22 1.73
N ALA A 110 4.81 0.34 0.84
CA ALA A 110 4.71 -1.10 1.07
C ALA A 110 5.88 -1.88 0.45
N MET A 111 6.90 -1.18 -0.03
CA MET A 111 8.06 -1.78 -0.67
C MET A 111 9.08 -2.27 0.38
N ASN A 112 9.92 -3.20 -0.03
CA ASN A 112 11.12 -3.61 0.69
C ASN A 112 12.27 -3.64 -0.30
N TYR A 113 13.38 -3.00 0.04
CA TYR A 113 14.60 -3.12 -0.75
C TYR A 113 15.21 -4.51 -0.55
N TRP A 114 15.44 -5.20 -1.65
CA TRP A 114 16.10 -6.50 -1.66
C TRP A 114 17.05 -6.58 -2.87
N GLU A 115 18.35 -6.41 -2.62
CA GLU A 115 19.39 -6.32 -3.64
C GLU A 115 19.31 -7.39 -4.75
N PRO A 116 19.03 -8.69 -4.46
CA PRO A 116 18.92 -9.70 -5.52
C PRO A 116 17.79 -9.45 -6.54
N VAL A 117 16.80 -8.64 -6.20
CA VAL A 117 15.67 -8.28 -7.07
C VAL A 117 15.78 -6.85 -7.57
N ASP A 118 16.16 -5.93 -6.68
CA ASP A 118 16.18 -4.49 -6.97
C ASP A 118 17.52 -4.03 -7.59
N GLY A 119 18.55 -4.88 -7.54
CA GLY A 119 19.91 -4.53 -7.95
C GLY A 119 20.66 -3.73 -6.87
N ASP A 120 21.91 -3.41 -7.15
CA ASP A 120 22.73 -2.59 -6.26
C ASP A 120 22.26 -1.13 -6.27
N ASP A 121 21.73 -0.67 -5.14
CA ASP A 121 21.34 0.71 -4.87
C ASP A 121 22.02 1.18 -3.58
N PRO A 122 23.18 1.85 -3.66
CA PRO A 122 23.95 2.27 -2.49
C PRO A 122 23.19 3.21 -1.55
N GLU A 123 22.26 4.02 -2.07
CA GLU A 123 21.45 4.93 -1.26
C GLU A 123 20.44 4.16 -0.41
N LEU A 124 19.74 3.18 -1.00
CA LEU A 124 18.81 2.33 -0.27
C LEU A 124 19.55 1.38 0.70
N ALA A 125 20.68 0.81 0.28
CA ALA A 125 21.48 -0.07 1.12
C ALA A 125 22.09 0.63 2.35
N ALA A 126 22.41 1.93 2.22
CA ALA A 126 23.00 2.73 3.29
C ALA A 126 21.97 3.59 4.06
N ALA A 127 20.67 3.39 3.85
CA ALA A 127 19.60 4.20 4.45
C ALA A 127 19.49 3.98 5.97
N ALA A 128 20.29 4.73 6.75
CA ALA A 128 20.37 4.60 8.22
C ALA A 128 19.02 4.89 8.94
N ASP A 129 18.17 5.71 8.33
CA ASP A 129 16.83 6.05 8.83
C ASP A 129 15.72 5.24 8.11
N GLY A 130 16.08 4.12 7.46
CA GLY A 130 15.18 3.27 6.70
C GLY A 130 14.95 3.72 5.26
N THR A 131 14.58 2.77 4.40
CA THR A 131 14.38 3.02 2.96
C THR A 131 13.22 3.98 2.68
N SER A 132 12.22 4.05 3.56
CA SER A 132 11.10 5.00 3.42
C SER A 132 11.53 6.46 3.55
N LYS A 133 12.67 6.75 4.18
CA LYS A 133 13.21 8.11 4.20
C LYS A 133 13.68 8.52 2.80
N VAL A 134 14.32 7.62 2.07
CA VAL A 134 14.72 7.84 0.65
C VAL A 134 13.47 8.04 -0.22
N VAL A 135 12.41 7.25 0.02
CA VAL A 135 11.12 7.44 -0.66
C VAL A 135 10.50 8.81 -0.34
N GLN A 136 10.53 9.25 0.93
CA GLN A 136 10.03 10.57 1.33
C GLN A 136 10.83 11.71 0.67
N ASP A 137 12.15 11.56 0.53
CA ASP A 137 13.00 12.56 -0.10
C ASP A 137 12.72 12.67 -1.60
N HIS A 138 12.38 11.55 -2.26
CA HIS A 138 11.90 11.56 -3.65
C HIS A 138 10.51 12.19 -3.80
N PHE A 139 9.61 12.00 -2.84
CA PHE A 139 8.25 12.58 -2.83
C PHE A 139 8.09 13.65 -1.74
N PRO A 140 8.81 14.79 -1.80
CA PRO A 140 8.93 15.73 -0.69
C PRO A 140 7.61 16.38 -0.27
N SER A 141 6.64 16.44 -1.18
CA SER A 141 5.31 17.01 -0.91
C SER A 141 4.24 15.97 -0.57
N ALA A 142 4.57 14.68 -0.56
CA ALA A 142 3.69 13.63 -0.08
C ALA A 142 3.85 13.42 1.42
N ARG A 143 2.89 12.72 2.03
CA ARG A 143 2.93 12.27 3.42
C ARG A 143 3.17 10.77 3.43
N VAL A 144 4.46 10.38 3.50
CA VAL A 144 4.85 8.97 3.44
C VAL A 144 4.59 8.28 4.78
N VAL A 145 4.04 7.07 4.70
CA VAL A 145 3.86 6.16 5.83
C VAL A 145 4.41 4.79 5.45
N LYS A 146 5.42 4.31 6.15
CA LYS A 146 5.90 2.92 6.03
C LYS A 146 4.89 1.99 6.63
N SER A 147 4.32 1.08 5.83
CA SER A 147 3.35 0.09 6.29
C SER A 147 3.08 -0.97 5.22
N LEU A 148 2.44 -2.09 5.60
CA LEU A 148 2.09 -3.22 4.74
C LEU A 148 3.28 -4.02 4.19
N ASN A 149 4.49 -3.52 4.30
CA ASN A 149 5.73 -4.15 3.84
C ASN A 149 6.10 -5.41 4.64
N GLN A 150 5.50 -5.62 5.82
CA GLN A 150 5.79 -6.74 6.73
C GLN A 150 5.19 -8.07 6.28
N LEU A 151 4.23 -8.05 5.34
CA LEU A 151 3.52 -9.24 4.88
C LEU A 151 3.82 -9.55 3.42
N GLY A 152 4.06 -10.81 3.13
CA GLY A 152 3.97 -11.32 1.78
C GLY A 152 2.49 -11.41 1.34
N TYR A 153 2.25 -11.50 0.02
CA TYR A 153 0.89 -11.51 -0.52
C TYR A 153 0.03 -12.69 -0.01
N HIS A 154 0.62 -13.86 0.24
CA HIS A 154 -0.09 -14.98 0.86
C HIS A 154 -0.52 -14.66 2.31
N GLN A 155 0.39 -14.08 3.08
CA GLN A 155 0.09 -13.72 4.48
C GLN A 155 -0.95 -12.60 4.57
N LEU A 156 -0.95 -11.66 3.62
CA LEU A 156 -1.97 -10.63 3.52
C LEU A 156 -3.37 -11.25 3.29
N GLU A 157 -3.46 -12.32 2.52
CA GLU A 157 -4.71 -13.02 2.24
C GLU A 157 -5.14 -13.91 3.41
N ASP A 158 -4.21 -14.71 3.93
CA ASP A 158 -4.52 -15.79 4.88
C ASP A 158 -4.76 -15.29 6.32
N ASN A 159 -4.27 -14.09 6.68
CA ASN A 159 -4.27 -13.59 8.06
C ASN A 159 -5.27 -12.47 8.34
N GLN A 160 -6.21 -12.20 7.44
CA GLN A 160 -7.29 -11.25 7.71
C GLN A 160 -8.23 -11.84 8.76
N ARG A 161 -8.49 -11.11 9.83
CA ARG A 161 -9.38 -11.53 10.92
C ARG A 161 -10.33 -10.41 11.31
N PRO A 162 -11.55 -10.74 11.75
CA PRO A 162 -12.45 -9.74 12.30
C PRO A 162 -11.84 -9.08 13.55
N LYS A 163 -12.30 -7.87 13.83
CA LYS A 163 -11.85 -7.12 15.00
C LYS A 163 -12.11 -7.91 16.30
N GLY A 164 -11.05 -7.99 17.14
CA GLY A 164 -11.10 -8.70 18.41
C GLY A 164 -10.82 -10.21 18.33
N ALA A 165 -10.53 -10.74 17.15
CA ALA A 165 -10.09 -12.14 17.03
C ALA A 165 -8.73 -12.34 17.74
N PRO A 166 -8.53 -13.41 18.51
CA PRO A 166 -7.32 -13.61 19.32
C PRO A 166 -6.05 -13.90 18.49
N ASP A 167 -6.23 -14.38 17.26
CA ASP A 167 -5.17 -14.68 16.29
C ASP A 167 -4.94 -13.57 15.25
N ARG A 168 -5.47 -12.36 15.53
CA ARG A 168 -5.29 -11.20 14.67
C ARG A 168 -3.86 -10.70 14.75
N ILE A 169 -3.18 -10.66 13.61
CA ILE A 169 -1.78 -10.21 13.54
C ILE A 169 -1.70 -8.68 13.40
N ALA A 170 -0.57 -8.12 13.83
CA ALA A 170 -0.33 -6.69 13.81
C ALA A 170 0.46 -6.23 12.58
N ILE A 171 0.12 -5.04 12.09
CA ILE A 171 0.89 -4.31 11.07
C ILE A 171 1.24 -2.92 11.63
N GLY A 172 2.52 -2.56 11.50
CA GLY A 172 3.03 -1.25 11.89
C GLY A 172 2.72 -0.16 10.86
N ALA A 173 2.59 1.06 11.36
CA ALA A 173 2.52 2.27 10.55
C ALA A 173 3.46 3.32 11.14
N ALA A 174 4.54 3.68 10.42
CA ALA A 174 5.50 4.70 10.78
C ALA A 174 5.39 5.90 9.83
N GLY A 175 5.27 7.11 10.36
CA GLY A 175 5.16 8.32 9.53
C GLY A 175 5.21 9.59 10.36
N ASP A 176 5.65 10.69 9.74
CA ASP A 176 5.81 11.97 10.44
C ASP A 176 4.49 12.77 10.51
N ASP A 177 3.53 12.50 9.61
CA ASP A 177 2.19 13.11 9.66
C ASP A 177 1.22 12.22 10.44
N ARG A 178 0.85 12.66 11.66
CA ARG A 178 -0.06 11.92 12.55
C ARG A 178 -1.44 11.64 11.94
N LEU A 179 -1.94 12.53 11.08
CA LEU A 179 -3.25 12.35 10.43
C LEU A 179 -3.15 11.29 9.33
N ALA A 180 -2.04 11.25 8.60
CA ALA A 180 -1.76 10.20 7.63
C ALA A 180 -1.65 8.84 8.32
N VAL A 181 -0.85 8.73 9.38
CA VAL A 181 -0.71 7.50 10.19
C VAL A 181 -2.06 7.05 10.72
N ALA A 182 -2.89 7.96 11.26
CA ALA A 182 -4.22 7.60 11.76
C ALA A 182 -5.16 7.07 10.65
N LYS A 183 -5.07 7.61 9.43
CA LYS A 183 -5.84 7.08 8.28
C LYS A 183 -5.35 5.71 7.86
N VAL A 184 -4.03 5.50 7.80
CA VAL A 184 -3.44 4.20 7.49
C VAL A 184 -3.82 3.16 8.55
N LYS A 185 -3.79 3.50 9.82
CA LYS A 185 -4.23 2.60 10.90
C LYS A 185 -5.69 2.17 10.75
N ARG A 186 -6.59 3.08 10.35
CA ARG A 186 -8.00 2.72 10.07
C ARG A 186 -8.11 1.77 8.87
N LEU A 187 -7.32 2.00 7.82
CA LEU A 187 -7.25 1.09 6.69
C LEU A 187 -6.82 -0.31 7.13
N LEU A 188 -5.75 -0.43 7.92
CA LEU A 188 -5.25 -1.70 8.45
C LEU A 188 -6.29 -2.44 9.31
N ASP A 189 -6.95 -1.72 10.23
CA ASP A 189 -8.00 -2.29 11.07
C ASP A 189 -9.14 -2.86 10.24
N ARG A 190 -9.55 -2.14 9.19
CA ARG A 190 -10.62 -2.56 8.30
C ARG A 190 -10.21 -3.70 7.35
N LEU A 191 -8.93 -3.77 6.99
CA LEU A 191 -8.37 -4.91 6.25
C LEU A 191 -8.24 -6.18 7.09
N GLY A 192 -8.48 -6.12 8.39
CA GLY A 192 -8.45 -7.30 9.27
C GLY A 192 -7.17 -7.46 10.08
N PHE A 193 -6.39 -6.39 10.28
CA PHE A 193 -5.12 -6.40 11.00
C PHE A 193 -5.14 -5.45 12.20
N ASP A 194 -4.38 -5.76 13.27
CA ASP A 194 -4.22 -4.85 14.39
C ASP A 194 -3.20 -3.75 14.06
N PRO A 195 -3.63 -2.47 13.98
CA PRO A 195 -2.73 -1.39 13.60
C PRO A 195 -1.88 -0.95 14.79
N VAL A 196 -0.55 -1.01 14.64
CA VAL A 196 0.40 -0.48 15.62
C VAL A 196 1.01 0.82 15.12
N ASP A 197 0.98 1.86 15.95
CA ASP A 197 1.67 3.11 15.69
C ASP A 197 3.16 2.93 15.98
N ALA A 198 3.97 2.98 14.95
CA ALA A 198 5.42 2.83 15.06
C ALA A 198 6.15 4.18 15.29
N GLY A 199 5.39 5.30 15.34
CA GLY A 199 5.95 6.62 15.54
C GLY A 199 6.47 7.26 14.26
N PRO A 200 7.55 8.08 14.32
CA PRO A 200 8.09 8.81 13.18
C PRO A 200 8.59 7.87 12.06
N LEU A 201 8.67 8.41 10.83
CA LEU A 201 8.99 7.63 9.62
C LEU A 201 10.29 6.82 9.73
N LYS A 202 11.31 7.36 10.40
CA LYS A 202 12.58 6.68 10.66
C LYS A 202 12.43 5.35 11.42
N ASN A 203 11.38 5.22 12.23
CA ASN A 203 11.08 3.97 12.94
C ASN A 203 10.57 2.88 11.97
N GLY A 204 10.25 3.24 10.72
CA GLY A 204 9.95 2.31 9.65
C GLY A 204 11.07 1.30 9.40
N LEU A 205 12.31 1.64 9.73
CA LEU A 205 13.45 0.71 9.69
C LEU A 205 13.17 -0.57 10.51
N ALA A 206 12.52 -0.46 11.66
CA ALA A 206 12.15 -1.63 12.49
C ALA A 206 11.06 -2.51 11.85
N LEU A 207 10.39 -2.01 10.81
CA LEU A 207 9.37 -2.75 10.04
C LEU A 207 9.97 -3.40 8.79
N GLU A 208 11.21 -3.06 8.43
CA GLU A 208 11.90 -3.62 7.27
C GLU A 208 12.49 -5.00 7.61
N PRO A 209 12.56 -5.92 6.65
CA PRO A 209 13.18 -7.22 6.89
C PRO A 209 14.70 -7.05 7.07
N ASP A 210 15.25 -7.74 8.08
CA ASP A 210 16.68 -7.77 8.40
C ASP A 210 17.52 -8.65 7.43
N GLY A 211 17.23 -8.55 6.13
CA GLY A 211 17.85 -9.37 5.08
C GLY A 211 17.13 -10.71 4.85
N SER A 212 16.06 -11.00 5.57
CA SER A 212 15.19 -12.16 5.31
C SER A 212 13.97 -11.76 4.48
N PRO A 213 13.67 -12.46 3.38
CA PRO A 213 12.43 -12.21 2.62
C PRO A 213 11.18 -12.75 3.31
N ILE A 214 11.31 -13.36 4.47
CA ILE A 214 10.21 -14.00 5.19
C ILE A 214 9.64 -13.01 6.19
N ALA A 215 8.40 -12.62 5.98
CA ALA A 215 7.65 -11.80 6.90
C ALA A 215 7.38 -12.55 8.22
N ILE A 216 7.79 -11.94 9.32
CA ILE A 216 7.49 -12.42 10.66
C ILE A 216 6.16 -11.78 11.08
N THR A 217 5.22 -12.60 11.53
CA THR A 217 3.95 -12.11 12.08
C THR A 217 4.09 -11.84 13.58
N TYR A 218 3.57 -10.69 14.01
CA TYR A 218 3.60 -10.24 15.40
C TYR A 218 2.17 -10.04 15.92
N SER A 219 1.96 -10.25 17.23
CA SER A 219 0.83 -9.65 17.92
C SER A 219 1.06 -8.15 18.12
N ALA A 220 0.00 -7.39 18.45
CA ALA A 220 0.11 -5.96 18.69
C ALA A 220 1.11 -5.63 19.82
N ASP A 221 1.14 -6.41 20.89
CA ASP A 221 2.07 -6.24 22.02
C ASP A 221 3.53 -6.50 21.61
N GLN A 222 3.76 -7.54 20.79
CA GLN A 222 5.10 -7.86 20.31
C GLN A 222 5.63 -6.77 19.38
N LEU A 223 4.82 -6.32 18.43
CA LEU A 223 5.20 -5.27 17.50
C LEU A 223 5.41 -3.94 18.20
N SER A 224 4.54 -3.57 19.15
CA SER A 224 4.71 -2.34 19.94
C SER A 224 6.03 -2.32 20.72
N LYS A 225 6.46 -3.46 21.27
CA LYS A 225 7.76 -3.57 21.96
C LYS A 225 8.94 -3.47 21.00
N LEU A 226 8.78 -3.97 19.76
CA LEU A 226 9.83 -3.90 18.75
C LEU A 226 10.08 -2.46 18.31
N VAL A 227 9.03 -1.71 17.99
CA VAL A 227 9.12 -0.33 17.47
C VAL A 227 9.38 0.74 18.53
N SER A 228 9.34 0.38 19.84
CA SER A 228 9.62 1.27 20.97
C SER A 228 11.10 1.24 21.39
N ARG A 229 11.95 0.46 20.72
CA ARG A 229 13.39 0.36 20.99
C ARG A 229 14.18 1.40 20.25
#